data_95ffb414097c3800caca500ff420cce8
#
_entry.id   95ffb414097c3800caca500ff420cce8
#
_cell.length_a   1.000
_cell.length_b   1.000
_cell.length_c   1.000
_cell.angle_alpha   90.00
_cell.angle_beta   90.00
_cell.angle_gamma   90.00
#
_symmetry.space_group_name_H-M   'P 1'
#
loop_
_entity.id
_entity.type
_entity.pdbx_description
1 polymer ?
#
loop_
_entity_poly.entity_id
_entity_poly.type
_entity_poly.pdbx_seq_one_letter_code
_entity_poly.pdbx_strand_id
1 'polypeptide(L)'
;MYSLSIDGHAPRFLQKTTKAGVPIYCFAVTMVFPLLAFLSVGAGSSQGVKWLANVTQATQLLDYIFMCTIYLFFYRALKVQGYDRNSLPYKGWGQPYVAMAGIVIFSVTLAIYGYATFYKFDVGTFMTFYAMCFVCIVLWVGFKLIKRSKFVRPEEADLVWERPEIDAYEASIDPPLGLWEDMWLTVTRRKGNSGVAHEA
;
A
#
# COMPACT_ATOMS: atom_id res chain seq x y z
N MET A 1 1.32 1.95 9.17
CA MET A 1 2.06 1.83 10.44
C MET A 1 1.20 1.30 11.58
N TYR A 2 0.03 1.91 11.85
CA TYR A 2 -0.87 1.48 12.93
C TYR A 2 -1.32 0.02 12.75
N SER A 3 -1.85 -0.36 11.59
CA SER A 3 -2.25 -1.74 11.27
C SER A 3 -1.12 -2.74 11.49
N LEU A 4 0.08 -2.44 10.97
CA LEU A 4 1.26 -3.29 11.16
C LEU A 4 1.63 -3.50 12.64
N SER A 5 1.32 -2.52 13.50
CA SER A 5 1.56 -2.66 14.94
C SER A 5 0.51 -3.53 15.61
N ILE A 6 -0.74 -3.50 15.14
CA ILE A 6 -1.82 -4.40 15.59
C ILE A 6 -1.47 -5.84 15.23
N ASP A 7 -1.01 -6.08 14.00
CA ASP A 7 -0.59 -7.39 13.50
C ASP A 7 0.72 -7.91 14.12
N GLY A 8 1.32 -7.15 15.06
CA GLY A 8 2.56 -7.54 15.73
C GLY A 8 3.82 -7.42 14.87
N HIS A 9 3.75 -6.81 13.69
CA HIS A 9 4.87 -6.59 12.77
C HIS A 9 5.60 -5.27 13.01
N ALA A 10 5.07 -4.40 13.87
CA ALA A 10 5.68 -3.15 14.27
C ALA A 10 5.68 -2.97 15.81
N PRO A 11 6.53 -2.10 16.37
CA PRO A 11 6.62 -1.89 17.80
C PRO A 11 5.29 -1.47 18.43
N ARG A 12 4.96 -2.03 19.60
CA ARG A 12 3.70 -1.82 20.31
C ARG A 12 3.39 -0.38 20.70
N PHE A 13 4.40 0.50 20.82
CA PHE A 13 4.15 1.91 21.13
C PHE A 13 3.34 2.63 20.05
N LEU A 14 3.38 2.15 18.80
CA LEU A 14 2.61 2.70 17.67
C LEU A 14 1.10 2.40 17.76
N GLN A 15 0.69 1.48 18.65
CA GLN A 15 -0.73 1.15 18.89
C GLN A 15 -1.44 2.20 19.73
N LYS A 16 -0.69 3.05 20.47
CA LYS A 16 -1.31 4.01 21.36
C LYS A 16 -2.08 5.08 20.57
N THR A 17 -3.37 5.16 20.86
CA THR A 17 -4.28 6.15 20.30
C THR A 17 -4.70 7.16 21.37
N THR A 18 -5.14 8.33 20.94
CA THR A 18 -5.83 9.29 21.80
C THR A 18 -7.24 8.84 22.11
N LYS A 19 -7.93 9.56 23.05
CA LYS A 19 -9.36 9.38 23.30
C LYS A 19 -10.22 9.56 22.06
N ALA A 20 -9.74 10.30 21.05
CA ALA A 20 -10.41 10.51 19.76
C ALA A 20 -10.01 9.45 18.69
N GLY A 21 -9.33 8.35 19.07
CA GLY A 21 -8.94 7.28 18.14
C GLY A 21 -7.73 7.59 17.24
N VAL A 22 -7.07 8.74 17.39
CA VAL A 22 -5.94 9.14 16.54
C VAL A 22 -4.64 8.50 17.05
N PRO A 23 -3.87 7.75 16.22
CA PRO A 23 -2.59 7.16 16.60
C PRO A 23 -1.47 8.21 16.63
N ILE A 24 -1.27 8.86 17.78
CA ILE A 24 -0.35 10.01 17.94
C ILE A 24 1.09 9.67 17.54
N TYR A 25 1.59 8.50 17.93
CA TYR A 25 2.98 8.13 17.61
C TYR A 25 3.19 7.87 16.14
N CYS A 26 2.20 7.27 15.45
CA CYS A 26 2.25 7.12 14.01
C CYS A 26 2.24 8.49 13.32
N PHE A 27 1.41 9.41 13.79
CA PHE A 27 1.35 10.77 13.29
C PHE A 27 2.68 11.52 13.50
N ALA A 28 3.26 11.44 14.70
CA ALA A 28 4.55 12.07 15.02
C ALA A 28 5.68 11.54 14.12
N VAL A 29 5.76 10.20 13.93
CA VAL A 29 6.75 9.60 13.03
C VAL A 29 6.54 10.09 11.59
N THR A 30 5.30 10.14 11.12
CA THR A 30 5.00 10.62 9.77
C THR A 30 5.36 12.09 9.60
N MET A 31 5.18 12.94 10.63
CA MET A 31 5.52 14.37 10.59
C MET A 31 7.03 14.65 10.55
N VAL A 32 7.88 13.70 10.93
CA VAL A 32 9.33 13.82 10.77
C VAL A 32 9.74 13.89 9.29
N PHE A 33 9.05 13.15 8.41
CA PHE A 33 9.41 13.10 6.99
C PHE A 33 9.24 14.44 6.25
N PRO A 34 8.17 15.24 6.43
CA PRO A 34 8.06 16.58 5.85
C PRO A 34 9.18 17.54 6.29
N LEU A 35 9.74 17.35 7.50
CA LEU A 35 10.88 18.16 7.96
C LEU A 35 12.11 17.96 7.09
N LEU A 36 12.27 16.79 6.46
CA LEU A 36 13.34 16.54 5.51
C LEU A 36 13.24 17.45 4.27
N ALA A 37 12.05 17.96 3.96
CA ALA A 37 11.88 18.93 2.86
C ALA A 37 12.60 20.25 3.15
N PHE A 38 12.78 20.65 4.42
CA PHE A 38 13.54 21.84 4.77
C PHE A 38 15.04 21.69 4.49
N LEU A 39 15.55 20.47 4.34
CA LEU A 39 16.91 20.24 3.86
C LEU A 39 17.11 20.78 2.44
N SER A 40 16.03 21.04 1.71
CA SER A 40 16.08 21.58 0.34
C SER A 40 16.34 23.10 0.28
N VAL A 41 16.36 23.81 1.40
CA VAL A 41 16.49 25.28 1.44
C VAL A 41 17.94 25.76 1.29
N GLY A 42 18.94 24.87 1.46
CA GLY A 42 20.36 25.22 1.33
C GLY A 42 20.89 25.16 -0.12
N ALA A 43 21.92 25.94 -0.44
CA ALA A 43 22.62 25.86 -1.72
C ALA A 43 23.26 24.46 -1.90
N GLY A 44 22.80 23.70 -2.88
CA GLY A 44 23.22 22.31 -3.13
C GLY A 44 22.17 21.27 -2.76
N SER A 45 21.11 21.63 -2.05
CA SER A 45 20.06 20.71 -1.57
C SER A 45 19.04 20.31 -2.63
N SER A 46 18.97 21.01 -3.77
CA SER A 46 18.11 20.63 -4.90
C SER A 46 18.45 19.21 -5.40
N GLN A 47 19.70 18.79 -5.29
CA GLN A 47 20.15 17.44 -5.64
C GLN A 47 19.58 16.39 -4.67
N GLY A 48 19.56 16.69 -3.35
CA GLY A 48 18.98 15.81 -2.35
C GLY A 48 17.48 15.57 -2.55
N VAL A 49 16.73 16.61 -2.91
CA VAL A 49 15.29 16.47 -3.23
C VAL A 49 15.08 15.61 -4.46
N LYS A 50 15.89 15.76 -5.51
CA LYS A 50 15.85 14.90 -6.70
C LYS A 50 16.12 13.45 -6.33
N TRP A 51 17.09 13.19 -5.48
CA TRP A 51 17.39 11.82 -5.01
C TRP A 51 16.22 11.21 -4.24
N LEU A 52 15.62 11.95 -3.32
CA LEU A 52 14.43 11.49 -2.59
C LEU A 52 13.25 11.24 -3.53
N ALA A 53 13.02 12.09 -4.51
CA ALA A 53 11.99 11.90 -5.51
C ALA A 53 12.23 10.63 -6.34
N ASN A 54 13.46 10.38 -6.79
CA ASN A 54 13.81 9.18 -7.54
C ASN A 54 13.60 7.90 -6.73
N VAL A 55 14.00 7.91 -5.46
CA VAL A 55 13.79 6.77 -4.54
C VAL A 55 12.30 6.50 -4.36
N THR A 56 11.49 7.54 -4.17
CA THR A 56 10.04 7.42 -4.02
C THR A 56 9.39 6.83 -5.27
N GLN A 57 9.77 7.29 -6.45
CA GLN A 57 9.26 6.77 -7.73
C GLN A 57 9.63 5.29 -7.93
N ALA A 58 10.88 4.92 -7.64
CA ALA A 58 11.32 3.52 -7.73
C ALA A 58 10.54 2.62 -6.77
N THR A 59 10.27 3.10 -5.56
CA THR A 59 9.45 2.39 -4.57
C THR A 59 8.02 2.17 -5.08
N GLN A 60 7.42 3.19 -5.68
CA GLN A 60 6.07 3.10 -6.23
C GLN A 60 5.96 2.07 -7.37
N LEU A 61 6.96 2.00 -8.25
CA LEU A 61 6.99 1.00 -9.32
C LEU A 61 7.11 -0.42 -8.75
N LEU A 62 7.95 -0.60 -7.72
CA LEU A 62 8.08 -1.89 -7.03
C LEU A 62 6.76 -2.30 -6.36
N ASP A 63 6.07 -1.35 -5.72
CA ASP A 63 4.77 -1.61 -5.09
C ASP A 63 3.76 -2.13 -6.11
N TYR A 64 3.64 -1.51 -7.28
CA TYR A 64 2.75 -2.01 -8.35
C TYR A 64 3.14 -3.40 -8.85
N ILE A 65 4.43 -3.72 -8.95
CA ILE A 65 4.88 -5.06 -9.32
C ILE A 65 4.45 -6.08 -8.25
N PHE A 66 4.63 -5.76 -6.96
CA PHE A 66 4.21 -6.62 -5.86
C PHE A 66 2.69 -6.80 -5.84
N MET A 67 1.91 -5.74 -5.99
CA MET A 67 0.45 -5.83 -6.05
C MET A 67 -0.04 -6.75 -7.18
N CYS A 68 0.50 -6.58 -8.39
CA CYS A 68 0.18 -7.45 -9.51
C CYS A 68 0.60 -8.92 -9.24
N THR A 69 1.75 -9.12 -8.61
CA THR A 69 2.25 -10.46 -8.27
C THR A 69 1.37 -11.14 -7.22
N ILE A 70 1.03 -10.44 -6.14
CA ILE A 70 0.11 -10.92 -5.08
C ILE A 70 -1.24 -11.30 -5.70
N TYR A 71 -1.75 -10.47 -6.61
CA TYR A 71 -3.01 -10.76 -7.30
C TYR A 71 -2.94 -12.05 -8.13
N LEU A 72 -1.82 -12.34 -8.81
CA LEU A 72 -1.67 -13.59 -9.56
C LEU A 72 -1.64 -14.82 -8.64
N PHE A 73 -0.99 -14.72 -7.47
CA PHE A 73 -1.03 -15.79 -6.48
C PHE A 73 -2.44 -16.00 -5.92
N PHE A 74 -3.13 -14.93 -5.59
CA PHE A 74 -4.53 -14.97 -5.17
C PHE A 74 -5.45 -15.61 -6.23
N TYR A 75 -5.33 -15.18 -7.49
CA TYR A 75 -6.09 -15.75 -8.60
C TYR A 75 -5.82 -17.25 -8.75
N ARG A 76 -4.56 -17.67 -8.61
CA ARG A 76 -4.18 -19.08 -8.68
C ARG A 76 -4.78 -19.87 -7.51
N ALA A 77 -4.78 -19.33 -6.31
CA ALA A 77 -5.39 -19.94 -5.13
C ALA A 77 -6.91 -20.12 -5.31
N LEU A 78 -7.63 -19.10 -5.78
CA LEU A 78 -9.05 -19.20 -6.10
C LEU A 78 -9.35 -20.34 -7.08
N LYS A 79 -8.53 -20.45 -8.14
CA LYS A 79 -8.71 -21.49 -9.16
C LYS A 79 -8.47 -22.90 -8.62
N VAL A 80 -7.42 -23.09 -7.80
CA VAL A 80 -7.05 -24.39 -7.21
C VAL A 80 -8.07 -24.83 -6.19
N GLN A 81 -8.57 -23.92 -5.37
CA GLN A 81 -9.59 -24.23 -4.35
C GLN A 81 -11.01 -24.29 -4.91
N GLY A 82 -11.20 -24.11 -6.23
CA GLY A 82 -12.51 -24.17 -6.87
C GLY A 82 -13.48 -23.06 -6.46
N TYR A 83 -12.96 -21.95 -5.95
CA TYR A 83 -13.78 -20.83 -5.50
C TYR A 83 -14.39 -20.07 -6.69
N ASP A 84 -15.71 -19.87 -6.68
CA ASP A 84 -16.37 -19.14 -7.76
C ASP A 84 -16.06 -17.63 -7.68
N ARG A 85 -15.40 -17.11 -8.71
CA ARG A 85 -15.09 -15.67 -8.82
C ARG A 85 -16.32 -14.77 -8.90
N ASN A 86 -17.47 -15.33 -9.27
CA ASN A 86 -18.71 -14.54 -9.36
C ASN A 86 -19.27 -14.20 -7.97
N SER A 87 -18.84 -14.91 -6.92
CA SER A 87 -19.20 -14.61 -5.54
C SER A 87 -18.36 -13.49 -4.90
N LEU A 88 -17.35 -12.98 -5.62
CA LEU A 88 -16.55 -11.86 -5.11
C LEU A 88 -17.28 -10.53 -5.32
N PRO A 89 -17.23 -9.58 -4.37
CA PRO A 89 -17.85 -8.26 -4.50
C PRO A 89 -17.39 -7.48 -5.72
N TYR A 90 -16.13 -7.68 -6.13
CA TYR A 90 -15.55 -7.04 -7.29
C TYR A 90 -14.83 -8.03 -8.21
N LYS A 91 -15.10 -7.94 -9.51
CA LYS A 91 -14.48 -8.75 -10.53
C LYS A 91 -13.84 -7.86 -11.60
N GLY A 92 -12.52 -7.74 -11.59
CA GLY A 92 -11.78 -6.99 -12.60
C GLY A 92 -11.90 -7.64 -13.99
N TRP A 93 -12.01 -6.79 -15.03
CA TRP A 93 -12.06 -7.21 -16.41
C TRP A 93 -10.68 -7.69 -16.91
N GLY A 94 -10.64 -8.71 -17.78
CA GLY A 94 -9.42 -9.18 -18.45
C GLY A 94 -8.39 -9.89 -17.55
N GLN A 95 -8.74 -10.27 -16.33
CA GLN A 95 -7.85 -11.01 -15.43
C GLN A 95 -7.75 -12.51 -15.81
N PRO A 96 -6.55 -13.14 -15.73
CA PRO A 96 -5.28 -12.68 -15.12
C PRO A 96 -4.34 -11.92 -16.07
N TYR A 97 -4.69 -11.77 -17.35
CA TYR A 97 -3.80 -11.23 -18.37
C TYR A 97 -3.39 -9.78 -18.09
N VAL A 98 -4.31 -8.96 -17.57
CA VAL A 98 -4.03 -7.56 -17.21
C VAL A 98 -2.97 -7.48 -16.10
N ALA A 99 -3.03 -8.37 -15.10
CA ALA A 99 -2.02 -8.40 -14.04
C ALA A 99 -0.64 -8.83 -14.57
N MET A 100 -0.59 -9.82 -15.49
CA MET A 100 0.66 -10.22 -16.14
C MET A 100 1.24 -9.09 -16.99
N ALA A 101 0.40 -8.43 -17.80
CA ALA A 101 0.82 -7.26 -18.56
C ALA A 101 1.34 -6.14 -17.65
N GLY A 102 0.69 -5.89 -16.52
CA GLY A 102 1.13 -4.94 -15.51
C GLY A 102 2.53 -5.26 -14.98
N ILE A 103 2.81 -6.51 -14.62
CA ILE A 103 4.15 -6.91 -14.16
C ILE A 103 5.20 -6.61 -15.24
N VAL A 104 4.94 -6.97 -16.48
CA VAL A 104 5.87 -6.73 -17.59
C VAL A 104 6.11 -5.23 -17.79
N ILE A 105 5.05 -4.44 -17.89
CA ILE A 105 5.11 -2.99 -18.12
C ILE A 105 5.87 -2.31 -16.99
N PHE A 106 5.50 -2.56 -15.73
CA PHE A 106 6.16 -1.92 -14.58
C PHE A 106 7.61 -2.38 -14.41
N SER A 107 7.93 -3.65 -14.70
CA SER A 107 9.32 -4.15 -14.66
C SER A 107 10.19 -3.52 -15.76
N VAL A 108 9.67 -3.40 -16.98
CA VAL A 108 10.36 -2.70 -18.07
C VAL A 108 10.54 -1.22 -17.74
N THR A 109 9.49 -0.57 -17.22
CA THR A 109 9.56 0.83 -16.79
C THR A 109 10.62 1.02 -15.71
N LEU A 110 10.68 0.14 -14.70
CA LEU A 110 11.68 0.18 -13.64
C LEU A 110 13.10 0.00 -14.20
N ALA A 111 13.29 -0.93 -15.14
CA ALA A 111 14.59 -1.16 -15.78
C ALA A 111 15.07 0.05 -16.60
N ILE A 112 14.14 0.70 -17.31
CA ILE A 112 14.45 1.86 -18.15
C ILE A 112 14.53 3.16 -17.30
N TYR A 113 13.90 3.20 -16.13
CA TYR A 113 13.79 4.40 -15.30
C TYR A 113 15.14 5.09 -15.04
N GLY A 114 16.20 4.32 -14.83
CA GLY A 114 17.55 4.82 -14.60
C GLY A 114 18.46 4.76 -15.85
N TYR A 115 17.94 4.61 -17.07
CA TYR A 115 18.77 4.38 -18.27
C TYR A 115 19.82 5.47 -18.54
N ALA A 116 19.49 6.73 -18.22
CA ALA A 116 20.41 7.85 -18.39
C ALA A 116 21.70 7.71 -17.56
N THR A 117 21.62 6.96 -16.46
CA THR A 117 22.77 6.69 -15.58
C THR A 117 23.79 5.78 -16.23
N PHE A 118 23.38 4.95 -17.19
CA PHE A 118 24.28 4.07 -17.93
C PHE A 118 25.08 4.82 -19.01
N TYR A 119 24.58 5.96 -19.49
CA TYR A 119 25.27 6.77 -20.50
C TYR A 119 26.41 7.61 -19.88
N LYS A 120 26.17 8.19 -18.70
CA LYS A 120 27.20 8.84 -17.86
C LYS A 120 27.14 8.19 -16.50
N PHE A 121 27.98 7.14 -16.32
CA PHE A 121 27.92 6.35 -15.10
C PHE A 121 28.32 7.20 -13.88
N ASP A 122 27.34 7.54 -13.08
CA ASP A 122 27.51 8.16 -11.77
C ASP A 122 26.92 7.25 -10.70
N VAL A 123 27.80 6.75 -9.83
CA VAL A 123 27.44 5.80 -8.77
C VAL A 123 26.36 6.39 -7.85
N GLY A 124 26.45 7.67 -7.54
CA GLY A 124 25.48 8.35 -6.67
C GLY A 124 24.08 8.31 -7.28
N THR A 125 23.95 8.75 -8.53
CA THR A 125 22.69 8.75 -9.25
C THR A 125 22.18 7.33 -9.51
N PHE A 126 23.04 6.38 -9.87
CA PHE A 126 22.65 4.97 -10.02
C PHE A 126 22.00 4.42 -8.74
N MET A 127 22.64 4.69 -7.59
CA MET A 127 22.10 4.25 -6.31
C MET A 127 20.73 4.85 -6.01
N THR A 128 20.46 6.11 -6.39
CA THR A 128 19.14 6.71 -6.13
C THR A 128 18.01 6.05 -6.93
N PHE A 129 18.29 5.51 -8.10
CA PHE A 129 17.28 4.81 -8.91
C PHE A 129 17.07 3.36 -8.50
N TYR A 130 18.14 2.65 -8.12
CA TYR A 130 18.07 1.21 -7.89
C TYR A 130 18.26 0.77 -6.44
N ALA A 131 18.60 1.69 -5.51
CA ALA A 131 18.80 1.35 -4.10
C ALA A 131 17.60 0.60 -3.50
N MET A 132 16.37 1.02 -3.81
CA MET A 132 15.18 0.36 -3.27
C MET A 132 14.99 -1.06 -3.77
N CYS A 133 15.46 -1.40 -4.98
CA CYS A 133 15.47 -2.78 -5.45
C CYS A 133 16.36 -3.66 -4.55
N PHE A 134 17.57 -3.18 -4.22
CA PHE A 134 18.49 -3.87 -3.32
C PHE A 134 17.92 -3.97 -1.90
N VAL A 135 17.37 -2.87 -1.39
CA VAL A 135 16.72 -2.84 -0.06
C VAL A 135 15.57 -3.84 0.00
N CYS A 136 14.70 -3.91 -1.00
CA CYS A 136 13.61 -4.88 -1.06
C CYS A 136 14.12 -6.33 -1.01
N ILE A 137 15.17 -6.65 -1.79
CA ILE A 137 15.78 -7.99 -1.78
C ILE A 137 16.34 -8.31 -0.40
N VAL A 138 17.10 -7.39 0.20
CA VAL A 138 17.71 -7.58 1.52
C VAL A 138 16.64 -7.76 2.60
N LEU A 139 15.60 -6.94 2.58
CA LEU A 139 14.48 -7.04 3.53
C LEU A 139 13.71 -8.35 3.34
N TRP A 140 13.45 -8.74 2.09
CA TRP A 140 12.74 -10.00 1.82
C TRP A 140 13.55 -11.22 2.30
N VAL A 141 14.84 -11.28 1.96
CA VAL A 141 15.74 -12.34 2.41
C VAL A 141 15.87 -12.33 3.93
N GLY A 142 16.11 -11.15 4.52
CA GLY A 142 16.23 -10.98 5.98
C GLY A 142 14.97 -11.44 6.71
N PHE A 143 13.78 -11.02 6.27
CA PHE A 143 12.52 -11.44 6.85
C PHE A 143 12.32 -12.96 6.74
N LYS A 144 12.63 -13.53 5.58
CA LYS A 144 12.51 -14.96 5.34
C LYS A 144 13.44 -15.80 6.22
N LEU A 145 14.67 -15.32 6.43
CA LEU A 145 15.65 -15.98 7.31
C LEU A 145 15.26 -15.88 8.79
N ILE A 146 14.85 -14.68 9.25
CA ILE A 146 14.52 -14.42 10.66
C ILE A 146 13.21 -15.12 11.05
N LYS A 147 12.18 -14.97 10.25
CA LYS A 147 10.84 -15.52 10.52
C LYS A 147 10.69 -16.97 10.06
N ARG A 148 11.66 -17.52 9.29
CA ARG A 148 11.58 -18.86 8.68
C ARG A 148 10.24 -19.10 7.97
N SER A 149 9.67 -18.05 7.35
CA SER A 149 8.36 -18.11 6.72
C SER A 149 8.37 -19.10 5.56
N LYS A 150 7.41 -20.02 5.55
CA LYS A 150 7.21 -20.96 4.46
C LYS A 150 6.44 -20.29 3.33
N PHE A 151 6.67 -20.73 2.09
CA PHE A 151 5.77 -20.36 1.00
C PHE A 151 4.43 -21.05 1.23
N VAL A 152 3.37 -20.27 1.32
CA VAL A 152 2.00 -20.79 1.40
C VAL A 152 1.63 -21.38 0.03
N ARG A 153 1.20 -22.64 0.02
CA ARG A 153 0.73 -23.28 -1.21
C ARG A 153 -0.64 -22.72 -1.59
N PRO A 154 -0.99 -22.67 -2.89
CA PRO A 154 -2.30 -22.19 -3.33
C PRO A 154 -3.49 -22.93 -2.69
N GLU A 155 -3.27 -24.21 -2.31
CA GLU A 155 -4.27 -25.07 -1.65
C GLU A 155 -4.49 -24.71 -0.18
N GLU A 156 -3.44 -24.17 0.48
CA GLU A 156 -3.43 -23.80 1.90
C GLU A 156 -3.70 -22.31 2.14
N ALA A 157 -3.84 -21.54 1.05
CA ALA A 157 -4.08 -20.10 1.15
C ALA A 157 -5.46 -19.84 1.75
N ASP A 158 -5.51 -19.08 2.84
CA ASP A 158 -6.76 -18.66 3.46
C ASP A 158 -7.43 -17.59 2.58
N LEU A 159 -8.55 -17.96 1.95
CA LEU A 159 -9.37 -17.10 1.11
C LEU A 159 -10.58 -16.51 1.85
N VAL A 160 -10.81 -16.97 3.09
CA VAL A 160 -11.97 -16.59 3.89
C VAL A 160 -11.61 -15.58 4.98
N TRP A 161 -10.31 -15.44 5.29
CA TRP A 161 -9.77 -14.57 6.32
C TRP A 161 -10.64 -13.33 6.53
N GLU A 162 -10.89 -12.86 7.67
CA GLU A 162 -11.70 -11.67 8.06
C GLU A 162 -12.99 -11.38 7.22
N ARG A 163 -13.27 -12.15 6.19
CA ARG A 163 -14.44 -11.93 5.32
C ARG A 163 -15.77 -11.95 6.08
N PRO A 164 -16.02 -12.88 7.02
CA PRO A 164 -17.26 -12.88 7.78
C PRO A 164 -17.45 -11.61 8.62
N GLU A 165 -16.36 -11.03 9.14
CA GLU A 165 -16.39 -9.79 9.91
C GLU A 165 -16.66 -8.59 9.00
N ILE A 166 -16.05 -8.57 7.81
CA ILE A 166 -16.27 -7.54 6.79
C ILE A 166 -17.70 -7.59 6.29
N ASP A 167 -18.22 -8.78 5.94
CA ASP A 167 -19.58 -8.96 5.46
C ASP A 167 -20.61 -8.56 6.55
N ALA A 168 -20.34 -8.87 7.82
CA ALA A 168 -21.17 -8.44 8.94
C ALA A 168 -21.14 -6.91 9.14
N TYR A 169 -19.97 -6.32 8.97
CA TYR A 169 -19.81 -4.86 9.04
C TYR A 169 -20.53 -4.16 7.89
N GLU A 170 -20.37 -4.64 6.65
CA GLU A 170 -21.08 -4.11 5.48
C GLU A 170 -22.60 -4.23 5.63
N ALA A 171 -23.09 -5.34 6.18
CA ALA A 171 -24.52 -5.52 6.45
C ALA A 171 -25.05 -4.57 7.53
N SER A 172 -24.19 -4.04 8.41
CA SER A 172 -24.54 -3.08 9.46
C SER A 172 -24.53 -1.62 8.98
N ILE A 173 -23.94 -1.35 7.83
CA ILE A 173 -23.87 0.00 7.24
C ILE A 173 -25.02 0.18 6.26
N ASP A 174 -25.69 1.32 6.33
CA ASP A 174 -26.66 1.70 5.31
C ASP A 174 -25.98 1.73 3.93
N PRO A 175 -26.64 1.23 2.87
CA PRO A 175 -26.07 1.21 1.53
C PRO A 175 -25.59 2.63 1.14
N PRO A 176 -24.41 2.75 0.53
CA PRO A 176 -23.86 4.05 0.18
C PRO A 176 -24.84 4.76 -0.76
N LEU A 177 -25.25 5.95 -0.36
CA LEU A 177 -26.04 6.83 -1.20
C LEU A 177 -25.29 7.09 -2.50
N GLY A 178 -26.00 7.20 -3.61
CA GLY A 178 -25.39 7.52 -4.90
C GLY A 178 -24.55 8.80 -4.79
N LEU A 179 -23.43 8.88 -5.54
CA LEU A 179 -22.49 10.01 -5.50
C LEU A 179 -23.20 11.38 -5.54
N TRP A 180 -24.29 11.49 -6.30
CA TRP A 180 -25.09 12.70 -6.42
C TRP A 180 -25.92 13.00 -5.17
N GLU A 181 -26.48 11.97 -4.54
CA GLU A 181 -27.23 12.12 -3.29
C GLU A 181 -26.31 12.47 -2.14
N ASP A 182 -25.13 11.86 -2.05
CA ASP A 182 -24.15 12.15 -1.01
C ASP A 182 -23.59 13.58 -1.16
N MET A 183 -23.29 14.02 -2.37
CA MET A 183 -22.95 15.42 -2.65
C MET A 183 -24.08 16.38 -2.29
N TRP A 184 -25.31 16.06 -2.65
CA TRP A 184 -26.47 16.90 -2.34
C TRP A 184 -26.71 17.00 -0.83
N LEU A 185 -26.63 15.89 -0.11
CA LEU A 185 -26.73 15.86 1.35
C LEU A 185 -25.59 16.61 2.03
N THR A 186 -24.36 16.51 1.51
CA THR A 186 -23.21 17.26 2.06
C THR A 186 -23.39 18.77 1.88
N VAL A 187 -23.91 19.20 0.74
CA VAL A 187 -24.18 20.61 0.46
C VAL A 187 -25.37 21.15 1.26
N THR A 188 -26.42 20.34 1.43
CA THR A 188 -27.63 20.75 2.17
C THR A 188 -27.49 20.63 3.68
N ARG A 189 -26.73 19.64 4.18
CA ARG A 189 -26.44 19.46 5.61
C ARG A 189 -25.61 20.60 6.23
N ARG A 190 -24.98 21.43 5.43
CA ARG A 190 -24.29 22.65 5.90
C ARG A 190 -25.27 23.66 6.53
N LYS A 191 -26.59 23.40 6.49
CA LYS A 191 -27.64 24.25 7.07
C LYS A 191 -28.44 23.62 8.24
N GLY A 192 -28.14 22.41 8.67
CA GLY A 192 -28.90 21.71 9.72
C GLY A 192 -27.98 21.08 10.76
N ASN A 193 -27.82 21.79 11.83
CA ASN A 193 -27.37 21.53 13.18
C ASN A 193 -27.07 20.05 13.57
N SER A 194 -25.84 19.84 14.06
CA SER A 194 -25.41 18.96 15.14
C SER A 194 -26.51 18.38 16.02
N GLY A 195 -26.60 17.09 16.07
CA GLY A 195 -27.42 16.41 17.08
C GLY A 195 -27.63 14.93 16.80
N VAL A 196 -26.56 14.13 16.79
CA VAL A 196 -26.72 12.72 17.15
C VAL A 196 -25.64 12.43 18.18
N ALA A 197 -26.13 12.34 19.41
CA ALA A 197 -25.39 11.89 20.57
C ALA A 197 -24.87 10.45 20.32
N HIS A 198 -23.60 10.27 20.58
CA HIS A 198 -23.06 8.96 20.90
C HIS A 198 -23.60 8.58 22.27
N GLU A 199 -24.55 7.67 22.34
CA GLU A 199 -24.83 6.88 23.53
C GLU A 199 -24.29 5.45 23.32
N ALA A 200 -23.52 5.07 24.36
CA ALA A 200 -23.02 3.78 24.80
C ALA A 200 -21.78 3.27 24.09
#